data_6e6cefa7ca3aacdf777e98d6f39c045a
#
_entry.id   6e6cefa7ca3aacdf777e98d6f39c045a
#
_cell.length_a   1.000
_cell.length_b   1.000
_cell.length_c   1.000
_cell.angle_alpha   90.00
_cell.angle_beta   90.00
_cell.angle_gamma   90.00
#
_symmetry.space_group_name_H-M   'P 1'
#
loop_
_entity.id
_entity.type
_entity.pdbx_description
1 polymer ?
#
loop_
_entity_poly.entity_id
_entity_poly.type
_entity_poly.pdbx_seq_one_letter_code
_entity_poly.pdbx_strand_id
1 'polypeptide(L)'
;MRAIVAALASVAAGAALAADYQGLSLGAGLHYSEGNYGTPASTEITSLAFTGRYDSPRWIFRATVPWTRVSGGAAVVPGIGPVGRGTVPERSASGLGDVVLSATHKTYYDPRQQVGFDLTGRVKLGTADETEGLGTGEHDIGFQADAFKTFGQVTGFVGLGYTLFGDPPGFPLRNVLNATFGATYRIDARDTLGLAYDQRDRVVSGGAELSEVTLFWSRQVDRAWKSQAYFLVGMEDGSPDWGAGLSLAYAF
;
A
#
# COMPACT_ATOMS: atom_id res chain seq x y z
N MET A 1 3.77 -6.22 3.12
CA MET A 1 2.61 -5.69 3.09
C MET A 1 2.52 -4.48 2.36
N ARG A 2 1.70 -4.61 1.81
CA ARG A 2 1.09 -3.38 1.49
C ARG A 2 -0.23 -3.35 2.24
N ALA A 3 -0.15 -2.91 3.48
CA ALA A 3 -1.19 -2.04 3.90
C ALA A 3 -1.12 -0.79 3.08
N ILE A 4 -1.61 -0.90 2.05
CA ILE A 4 -0.76 -0.75 1.02
C ILE A 4 -1.39 -0.35 -0.24
N VAL A 5 -2.56 -0.52 -0.35
CA VAL A 5 -3.32 0.18 -1.34
C VAL A 5 -3.24 1.69 -1.13
N ALA A 6 -3.16 2.13 0.10
CA ALA A 6 -2.88 3.54 0.41
C ALA A 6 -1.47 4.01 0.00
N ALA A 7 -0.49 3.11 -0.12
CA ALA A 7 0.84 3.50 -0.57
C ALA A 7 0.93 3.67 -2.09
N LEU A 8 0.19 2.85 -2.85
CA LEU A 8 0.18 2.95 -4.32
C LEU A 8 -0.59 4.16 -4.82
N ALA A 9 -1.79 4.37 -4.29
CA ALA A 9 -2.55 5.59 -4.56
C ALA A 9 -1.77 6.86 -4.17
N SER A 10 -0.79 6.76 -3.27
CA SER A 10 0.05 7.88 -2.88
C SER A 10 1.22 8.15 -3.83
N VAL A 11 1.70 7.16 -4.60
CA VAL A 11 2.74 7.41 -5.61
C VAL A 11 2.15 8.17 -6.78
N ALA A 12 1.03 7.75 -7.33
CA ALA A 12 0.41 8.45 -8.46
C ALA A 12 -0.24 9.78 -8.06
N ALA A 13 -0.90 9.85 -6.90
CA ALA A 13 -1.40 11.12 -6.36
C ALA A 13 -0.25 12.02 -5.90
N GLY A 14 0.86 11.45 -5.45
CA GLY A 14 2.09 12.18 -5.13
C GLY A 14 2.70 12.85 -6.34
N ALA A 15 2.79 12.18 -7.48
CA ALA A 15 3.32 12.74 -8.71
C ALA A 15 2.41 13.80 -9.32
N ALA A 16 1.09 13.61 -9.26
CA ALA A 16 0.12 14.59 -9.80
C ALA A 16 -0.06 15.83 -8.91
N LEU A 17 0.27 15.76 -7.62
CA LEU A 17 0.02 16.83 -6.64
C LEU A 17 1.29 17.32 -5.93
N ALA A 18 2.45 16.73 -6.22
CA ALA A 18 3.71 17.01 -5.52
C ALA A 18 4.53 18.15 -6.15
N ALA A 19 4.00 18.85 -7.14
CA ALA A 19 4.79 19.89 -7.85
C ALA A 19 5.25 21.03 -6.94
N ASP A 20 4.55 21.31 -5.82
CA ASP A 20 4.80 22.54 -5.05
C ASP A 20 4.91 22.37 -3.52
N TYR A 21 4.76 21.18 -2.95
CA TYR A 21 4.86 21.03 -1.51
C TYR A 21 6.22 20.48 -1.09
N GLN A 22 6.95 21.26 -0.31
CA GLN A 22 8.17 20.85 0.41
C GLN A 22 7.92 21.04 1.90
N GLY A 23 8.16 19.99 2.69
CA GLY A 23 7.97 20.05 4.13
C GLY A 23 7.43 18.78 4.74
N LEU A 24 7.02 18.92 5.98
CA LEU A 24 6.46 17.83 6.78
C LEU A 24 4.94 17.75 6.61
N SER A 25 4.41 16.56 6.47
CA SER A 25 2.98 16.29 6.63
C SER A 25 2.76 15.11 7.56
N LEU A 26 1.66 15.17 8.31
CA LEU A 26 1.21 14.09 9.20
C LEU A 26 -0.21 13.70 8.79
N GLY A 27 -0.46 12.42 8.76
CA GLY A 27 -1.76 11.89 8.36
C GLY A 27 -2.19 10.69 9.18
N ALA A 28 -3.49 10.42 9.12
CA ALA A 28 -4.10 9.20 9.64
C ALA A 28 -5.04 8.62 8.58
N GLY A 29 -5.15 7.30 8.54
CA GLY A 29 -6.04 6.60 7.62
C GLY A 29 -6.66 5.37 8.26
N LEU A 30 -7.95 5.20 8.03
CA LEU A 30 -8.69 3.99 8.38
C LEU A 30 -8.84 3.13 7.13
N HIS A 31 -8.50 1.87 7.24
CA HIS A 31 -8.54 0.88 6.17
C HIS A 31 -9.31 -0.35 6.64
N TYR A 32 -10.18 -0.87 5.81
CA TYR A 32 -10.92 -2.11 6.03
C TYR A 32 -10.77 -2.99 4.81
N SER A 33 -10.61 -4.27 5.02
CA SER A 33 -10.71 -5.29 3.96
C SER A 33 -11.29 -6.57 4.51
N GLU A 34 -11.98 -7.30 3.65
CA GLU A 34 -12.61 -8.58 3.93
C GLU A 34 -12.38 -9.52 2.76
N GLY A 35 -12.10 -10.79 3.05
CA GLY A 35 -11.94 -11.81 2.03
C GLY A 35 -11.91 -13.21 2.61
N ASN A 36 -12.25 -14.16 1.76
CA ASN A 36 -12.19 -15.58 2.08
C ASN A 36 -10.81 -16.21 1.78
N TYR A 37 -10.00 -15.54 0.94
CA TYR A 37 -8.62 -15.94 0.60
C TYR A 37 -8.51 -17.40 0.13
N GLY A 38 -9.50 -17.87 -0.66
CA GLY A 38 -9.56 -19.25 -1.16
C GLY A 38 -9.94 -20.28 -0.10
N THR A 39 -10.49 -19.86 1.04
CA THR A 39 -10.98 -20.73 2.12
C THR A 39 -12.49 -20.56 2.33
N PRO A 40 -13.20 -21.49 2.99
CA PRO A 40 -14.61 -21.32 3.33
C PRO A 40 -14.89 -20.24 4.40
N ALA A 41 -13.84 -19.74 5.07
CA ALA A 41 -13.97 -18.76 6.15
C ALA A 41 -13.55 -17.37 5.69
N SER A 42 -14.33 -16.34 6.06
CA SER A 42 -13.94 -14.94 5.84
C SER A 42 -12.98 -14.46 6.91
N THR A 43 -12.13 -13.51 6.54
CA THR A 43 -11.27 -12.77 7.47
C THR A 43 -11.34 -11.28 7.16
N GLU A 44 -11.58 -10.52 8.21
CA GLU A 44 -11.64 -9.07 8.20
C GLU A 44 -10.35 -8.48 8.75
N ILE A 45 -9.83 -7.46 8.11
CA ILE A 45 -8.67 -6.69 8.58
C ILE A 45 -9.07 -5.22 8.64
N THR A 46 -9.00 -4.64 9.83
CA THR A 46 -9.15 -3.21 10.05
C THR A 46 -7.82 -2.63 10.48
N SER A 47 -7.38 -1.52 9.88
CA SER A 47 -6.13 -0.87 10.24
C SER A 47 -6.30 0.65 10.35
N LEU A 48 -5.87 1.21 11.47
CA LEU A 48 -5.70 2.64 11.67
C LEU A 48 -4.21 2.97 11.52
N ALA A 49 -3.83 3.60 10.41
CA ALA A 49 -2.45 3.91 10.09
C ALA A 49 -2.12 5.39 10.33
N PHE A 50 -1.06 5.67 11.06
CA PHE A 50 -0.48 7.00 11.23
C PHE A 50 0.74 7.13 10.33
N THR A 51 0.80 8.20 9.54
CA THR A 51 1.88 8.41 8.55
C THR A 51 2.51 9.78 8.75
N GLY A 52 3.84 9.79 8.94
CA GLY A 52 4.67 10.95 8.79
C GLY A 52 5.33 10.95 7.41
N ARG A 53 5.31 12.09 6.72
CA ARG A 53 5.93 12.25 5.40
C ARG A 53 6.69 13.56 5.34
N TYR A 54 7.92 13.51 4.84
CA TYR A 54 8.74 14.67 4.57
C TYR A 54 9.12 14.72 3.08
N ASP A 55 8.71 15.78 2.42
CA ASP A 55 9.02 16.03 1.01
C ASP A 55 10.15 17.06 0.88
N SER A 56 11.18 16.69 0.13
CA SER A 56 12.24 17.60 -0.31
C SER A 56 12.31 17.64 -1.85
N PRO A 57 13.14 18.49 -2.45
CA PRO A 57 13.22 18.57 -3.91
C PRO A 57 13.56 17.27 -4.60
N ARG A 58 14.38 16.40 -3.95
CA ARG A 58 14.86 15.14 -4.52
C ARG A 58 14.39 13.90 -3.79
N TRP A 59 13.92 14.03 -2.54
CA TRP A 59 13.59 12.90 -1.70
C TRP A 59 12.21 13.03 -1.08
N ILE A 60 11.55 11.89 -0.93
CA ILE A 60 10.37 11.74 -0.09
C ILE A 60 10.70 10.68 0.95
N PHE A 61 10.63 11.04 2.23
CA PHE A 61 10.73 10.09 3.34
C PHE A 61 9.36 9.85 3.92
N ARG A 62 9.05 8.60 4.25
CA ARG A 62 7.78 8.24 4.87
C ARG A 62 7.99 7.23 5.97
N ALA A 63 7.26 7.40 7.08
CA ALA A 63 7.14 6.44 8.15
C ALA A 63 5.66 6.17 8.41
N THR A 64 5.27 4.91 8.48
CA THR A 64 3.87 4.51 8.74
C THR A 64 3.85 3.54 9.92
N VAL A 65 2.99 3.85 10.89
CA VAL A 65 2.77 3.07 12.11
C VAL A 65 1.30 2.67 12.14
N PRO A 66 0.94 1.41 11.84
CA PRO A 66 -0.44 0.95 11.86
C PRO A 66 -0.81 0.34 13.21
N TRP A 67 -2.05 0.54 13.63
CA TRP A 67 -2.74 -0.29 14.60
C TRP A 67 -3.70 -1.19 13.83
N THR A 68 -3.55 -2.50 13.96
CA THR A 68 -4.28 -3.44 13.12
C THR A 68 -5.11 -4.39 13.98
N ARG A 69 -6.33 -4.69 13.51
CA ARG A 69 -7.19 -5.75 14.01
C ARG A 69 -7.44 -6.76 12.90
N VAL A 70 -7.26 -8.02 13.20
CA VAL A 70 -7.57 -9.16 12.34
C VAL A 70 -8.64 -9.99 13.01
N SER A 71 -9.72 -10.34 12.30
CA SER A 71 -10.81 -11.16 12.82
C SER A 71 -11.28 -12.12 11.75
N GLY A 72 -11.33 -13.43 12.05
CA GLY A 72 -11.81 -14.45 11.12
C GLY A 72 -11.14 -15.80 11.24
N GLY A 73 -11.49 -16.70 10.31
CA GLY A 73 -11.07 -18.09 10.29
C GLY A 73 -10.15 -18.49 9.15
N ALA A 74 -9.70 -17.56 8.30
CA ALA A 74 -8.64 -17.80 7.34
C ALA A 74 -7.26 -17.51 7.93
N ALA A 75 -6.26 -18.33 7.60
CA ALA A 75 -4.88 -18.13 8.03
C ALA A 75 -4.23 -16.99 7.22
N VAL A 76 -4.56 -15.75 7.55
CA VAL A 76 -4.08 -14.55 6.87
C VAL A 76 -3.19 -13.75 7.80
N VAL A 77 -2.04 -13.32 7.31
CA VAL A 77 -1.15 -12.37 7.97
C VAL A 77 -1.25 -11.03 7.22
N PRO A 78 -1.56 -9.94 7.95
CA PRO A 78 -1.63 -8.63 7.34
C PRO A 78 -0.37 -8.35 6.54
N GLY A 79 -0.56 -8.15 5.22
CA GLY A 79 0.45 -7.84 4.29
C GLY A 79 1.21 -8.88 3.62
N ILE A 80 1.11 -10.04 4.11
CA ILE A 80 1.60 -11.23 3.45
C ILE A 80 0.47 -11.82 2.60
N GLY A 81 -0.74 -11.84 3.14
CA GLY A 81 -1.87 -12.55 2.58
C GLY A 81 -2.03 -13.93 3.24
N PRO A 82 -2.67 -14.87 2.55
CA PRO A 82 -2.89 -16.20 3.09
C PRO A 82 -1.56 -16.95 3.26
N VAL A 83 -1.32 -17.45 4.48
CA VAL A 83 -0.13 -18.24 4.84
C VAL A 83 -0.43 -19.74 4.93
N GLY A 84 -1.67 -20.16 4.70
CA GLY A 84 -2.12 -21.55 4.71
C GLY A 84 -3.36 -21.75 3.81
N ARG A 85 -3.63 -23.01 3.47
CA ARG A 85 -4.79 -23.43 2.66
C ARG A 85 -5.89 -24.06 3.52
N GLY A 86 -6.20 -23.52 4.64
CA GLY A 86 -7.21 -24.09 5.51
C GLY A 86 -7.86 -23.04 6.38
N THR A 87 -8.94 -23.44 7.03
CA THR A 87 -9.53 -22.67 8.10
C THR A 87 -8.75 -22.91 9.38
N VAL A 88 -8.54 -21.84 10.13
CA VAL A 88 -8.08 -21.89 11.52
C VAL A 88 -9.29 -21.60 12.43
N PRO A 89 -9.23 -21.94 13.72
CA PRO A 89 -10.28 -21.49 14.65
C PRO A 89 -10.47 -19.98 14.54
N GLU A 90 -11.71 -19.53 14.54
CA GLU A 90 -12.01 -18.10 14.52
C GLU A 90 -11.29 -17.41 15.66
N ARG A 91 -10.57 -16.37 15.31
CA ARG A 91 -9.82 -15.57 16.26
C ARG A 91 -10.02 -14.08 15.97
N SER A 92 -9.84 -13.26 16.98
CA SER A 92 -9.74 -11.81 16.83
C SER A 92 -8.54 -11.33 17.63
N ALA A 93 -7.61 -10.70 16.97
CA ALA A 93 -6.43 -10.10 17.56
C ALA A 93 -6.31 -8.64 17.13
N SER A 94 -5.77 -7.78 17.99
CA SER A 94 -5.52 -6.39 17.65
C SER A 94 -4.29 -5.86 18.37
N GLY A 95 -3.50 -5.06 17.69
CA GLY A 95 -2.28 -4.50 18.25
C GLY A 95 -1.53 -3.64 17.25
N LEU A 96 -0.30 -3.29 17.62
CA LEU A 96 0.62 -2.64 16.71
C LEU A 96 0.92 -3.55 15.53
N GLY A 97 0.79 -3.04 14.32
CA GLY A 97 1.25 -3.72 13.11
C GLY A 97 2.72 -3.44 12.81
N ASP A 98 3.19 -3.93 11.68
CA ASP A 98 4.56 -3.71 11.25
C ASP A 98 4.78 -2.25 10.82
N VAL A 99 5.79 -1.60 11.42
CA VAL A 99 6.20 -0.24 11.05
C VAL A 99 6.90 -0.28 9.69
N VAL A 100 6.51 0.62 8.79
CA VAL A 100 7.11 0.71 7.45
C VAL A 100 7.79 2.06 7.27
N LEU A 101 9.06 2.01 6.88
CA LEU A 101 9.86 3.17 6.50
C LEU A 101 10.12 3.11 4.99
N SER A 102 10.08 4.24 4.31
CA SER A 102 10.47 4.33 2.90
C SER A 102 11.17 5.64 2.57
N ALA A 103 12.05 5.54 1.56
CA ALA A 103 12.72 6.69 0.96
C ALA A 103 12.57 6.59 -0.55
N THR A 104 11.97 7.59 -1.18
CA THR A 104 11.82 7.72 -2.63
C THR A 104 12.74 8.81 -3.15
N HIS A 105 13.60 8.46 -4.08
CA HIS A 105 14.41 9.40 -4.82
C HIS A 105 13.69 9.78 -6.12
N LYS A 106 13.39 11.08 -6.28
CA LYS A 106 12.85 11.67 -7.52
C LYS A 106 14.00 11.74 -8.53
N THR A 107 14.19 10.65 -9.28
CA THR A 107 15.41 10.41 -10.05
C THR A 107 15.47 11.23 -11.33
N TYR A 108 14.34 11.36 -12.00
CA TYR A 108 14.25 12.09 -13.25
C TYR A 108 12.86 12.72 -13.42
N TYR A 109 12.85 13.95 -13.92
CA TYR A 109 11.62 14.61 -14.38
C TYR A 109 11.91 15.57 -15.52
N ASP A 110 11.23 15.36 -16.65
CA ASP A 110 11.22 16.29 -17.78
C ASP A 110 9.90 17.10 -17.79
N PRO A 111 9.93 18.40 -17.44
CA PRO A 111 8.72 19.21 -17.40
C PRO A 111 8.13 19.51 -18.78
N ARG A 112 8.92 19.39 -19.87
CA ARG A 112 8.41 19.59 -21.24
C ARG A 112 7.60 18.40 -21.72
N GLN A 113 8.08 17.21 -21.44
CA GLN A 113 7.42 15.96 -21.79
C GLN A 113 6.47 15.45 -20.70
N GLN A 114 6.53 16.05 -19.52
CA GLN A 114 5.78 15.64 -18.32
C GLN A 114 5.96 14.15 -18.01
N VAL A 115 7.20 13.68 -18.12
CA VAL A 115 7.62 12.31 -17.83
C VAL A 115 8.49 12.33 -16.57
N GLY A 116 8.24 11.40 -15.66
CA GLY A 116 9.06 11.23 -14.46
C GLY A 116 9.40 9.78 -14.19
N PHE A 117 10.47 9.60 -13.40
CA PHE A 117 10.95 8.31 -12.95
C PHE A 117 11.48 8.43 -11.53
N ASP A 118 10.97 7.58 -10.65
CA ASP A 118 11.31 7.55 -9.23
C ASP A 118 11.84 6.18 -8.82
N LEU A 119 12.74 6.16 -7.82
CA LEU A 119 13.23 4.94 -7.19
C LEU A 119 12.90 4.97 -5.70
N THR A 120 12.30 3.90 -5.21
CA THR A 120 11.91 3.76 -3.80
C THR A 120 12.58 2.58 -3.15
N GLY A 121 13.23 2.82 -2.01
CA GLY A 121 13.61 1.79 -1.06
C GLY A 121 12.64 1.76 0.11
N ARG A 122 12.32 0.57 0.62
CA ARG A 122 11.40 0.36 1.73
C ARG A 122 11.92 -0.70 2.68
N VAL A 123 11.71 -0.46 3.98
CA VAL A 123 11.95 -1.44 5.04
C VAL A 123 10.67 -1.59 5.86
N LYS A 124 10.22 -2.81 6.04
CA LYS A 124 9.21 -3.18 7.04
C LYS A 124 9.95 -3.70 8.26
N LEU A 125 9.67 -3.15 9.42
CA LEU A 125 10.19 -3.62 10.70
C LEU A 125 9.19 -4.63 11.28
N GLY A 126 9.68 -5.78 11.76
CA GLY A 126 8.87 -6.80 12.43
C GLY A 126 8.50 -6.33 13.83
N THR A 127 7.57 -5.39 13.94
CA THR A 127 7.10 -4.81 15.21
C THR A 127 5.74 -5.33 15.64
N ALA A 128 5.06 -6.02 14.74
CA ALA A 128 3.77 -6.65 15.03
C ALA A 128 3.97 -7.94 15.84
N ASP A 129 2.97 -8.27 16.66
CA ASP A 129 2.98 -9.52 17.42
C ASP A 129 2.72 -10.71 16.49
N GLU A 130 3.75 -11.52 16.29
CA GLU A 130 3.69 -12.72 15.44
C GLU A 130 2.83 -13.82 16.08
N THR A 131 2.79 -13.92 17.40
CA THR A 131 2.01 -14.94 18.11
C THR A 131 0.51 -14.69 17.99
N GLU A 132 0.13 -13.43 17.87
CA GLU A 132 -1.24 -13.00 17.60
C GLU A 132 -1.55 -12.94 16.08
N GLY A 133 -0.55 -13.24 15.22
CA GLY A 133 -0.69 -13.23 13.77
C GLY A 133 -0.95 -11.85 13.17
N LEU A 134 -0.48 -10.81 13.84
CA LEU A 134 -0.55 -9.42 13.36
C LEU A 134 0.58 -9.06 12.40
N GLY A 135 1.59 -9.92 12.30
CA GLY A 135 2.74 -9.83 11.41
C GLY A 135 3.54 -11.13 11.39
N THR A 136 4.71 -11.08 10.77
CA THR A 136 5.64 -12.22 10.69
C THR A 136 6.74 -12.20 11.74
N GLY A 137 6.87 -11.13 12.52
CA GLY A 137 8.02 -10.88 13.39
C GLY A 137 9.31 -10.51 12.65
N GLU A 138 9.35 -10.67 11.34
CA GLU A 138 10.53 -10.53 10.50
C GLU A 138 10.60 -9.18 9.79
N HIS A 139 11.82 -8.77 9.42
CA HIS A 139 12.06 -7.57 8.63
C HIS A 139 12.02 -7.89 7.14
N ASP A 140 11.37 -7.02 6.35
CA ASP A 140 11.34 -7.12 4.91
C ASP A 140 12.02 -5.91 4.26
N ILE A 141 12.65 -6.11 3.10
CA ILE A 141 13.25 -5.04 2.30
C ILE A 141 12.62 -5.04 0.93
N GLY A 142 12.17 -3.88 0.47
CA GLY A 142 11.57 -3.71 -0.84
C GLY A 142 12.25 -2.62 -1.66
N PHE A 143 12.31 -2.85 -2.97
CA PHE A 143 12.75 -1.87 -3.95
C PHE A 143 11.65 -1.71 -4.99
N GLN A 144 11.48 -0.49 -5.49
CA GLN A 144 10.50 -0.19 -6.54
C GLN A 144 11.03 0.90 -7.46
N ALA A 145 10.75 0.73 -8.74
CA ALA A 145 10.98 1.72 -9.79
C ALA A 145 9.63 2.11 -10.38
N ASP A 146 9.34 3.40 -10.42
CA ASP A 146 8.08 3.95 -10.90
C ASP A 146 8.35 4.91 -12.05
N ALA A 147 7.56 4.81 -13.12
CA ALA A 147 7.56 5.75 -14.23
C ALA A 147 6.15 6.29 -14.44
N PHE A 148 6.05 7.56 -14.79
CA PHE A 148 4.77 8.19 -15.07
C PHE A 148 4.86 9.20 -16.21
N LYS A 149 3.76 9.41 -16.89
CA LYS A 149 3.63 10.42 -17.93
C LYS A 149 2.26 11.09 -17.89
N THR A 150 2.27 12.42 -17.93
CA THR A 150 1.04 13.22 -17.93
C THR A 150 0.70 13.68 -19.34
N PHE A 151 -0.57 13.53 -19.72
CA PHE A 151 -1.19 13.96 -20.96
C PHE A 151 -2.41 14.84 -20.63
N GLY A 152 -2.20 16.13 -20.51
CA GLY A 152 -3.27 17.06 -20.11
C GLY A 152 -3.77 16.78 -18.70
N GLN A 153 -4.98 16.26 -18.56
CA GLN A 153 -5.57 15.91 -17.26
C GLN A 153 -5.34 14.46 -16.84
N VAL A 154 -4.81 13.62 -17.72
CA VAL A 154 -4.55 12.21 -17.45
C VAL A 154 -3.07 11.99 -17.16
N THR A 155 -2.75 11.26 -16.07
CA THR A 155 -1.40 10.76 -15.82
C THR A 155 -1.44 9.24 -15.79
N GLY A 156 -0.77 8.59 -16.74
CA GLY A 156 -0.51 7.17 -16.71
C GLY A 156 0.72 6.87 -15.87
N PHE A 157 0.74 5.73 -15.17
CA PHE A 157 1.88 5.29 -14.37
C PHE A 157 2.06 3.78 -14.43
N VAL A 158 3.30 3.34 -14.23
CA VAL A 158 3.70 1.95 -14.08
C VAL A 158 4.78 1.85 -13.02
N GLY A 159 4.71 0.83 -12.19
CA GLY A 159 5.70 0.51 -11.17
C GLY A 159 6.10 -0.96 -11.25
N LEU A 160 7.38 -1.23 -11.03
CA LEU A 160 7.92 -2.57 -10.86
C LEU A 160 8.69 -2.62 -9.56
N GLY A 161 8.46 -3.64 -8.76
CA GLY A 161 9.10 -3.79 -7.47
C GLY A 161 9.52 -5.21 -7.17
N TYR A 162 10.46 -5.34 -6.25
CA TYR A 162 10.93 -6.60 -5.70
C TYR A 162 10.99 -6.51 -4.19
N THR A 163 10.45 -7.52 -3.50
CA THR A 163 10.45 -7.59 -2.04
C THR A 163 11.19 -8.83 -1.58
N LEU A 164 12.19 -8.61 -0.74
CA LEU A 164 12.90 -9.61 0.04
C LEU A 164 12.17 -9.75 1.37
N PHE A 165 11.60 -10.90 1.62
CA PHE A 165 10.94 -11.21 2.88
C PHE A 165 11.93 -11.85 3.85
N GLY A 166 11.80 -11.53 5.15
CA GLY A 166 12.39 -12.32 6.20
C GLY A 166 11.76 -13.70 6.28
N ASP A 167 12.46 -14.66 6.85
CA ASP A 167 12.03 -16.06 6.96
C ASP A 167 11.48 -16.37 8.37
N PRO A 168 10.17 -16.24 8.59
CA PRO A 168 9.59 -16.58 9.89
C PRO A 168 9.66 -18.09 10.15
N PRO A 169 9.87 -18.50 11.40
CA PRO A 169 9.90 -19.92 11.77
C PRO A 169 8.58 -20.62 11.37
N GLY A 170 8.71 -21.75 10.66
CA GLY A 170 7.58 -22.63 10.33
C GLY A 170 6.92 -22.40 8.96
N PHE A 171 7.12 -21.27 8.31
CA PHE A 171 6.65 -21.05 6.93
C PHE A 171 7.60 -20.14 6.14
N PRO A 172 8.48 -20.70 5.32
CA PRO A 172 9.43 -19.91 4.52
C PRO A 172 8.68 -19.05 3.49
N LEU A 173 9.02 -17.78 3.47
CA LEU A 173 8.47 -16.82 2.51
C LEU A 173 9.37 -16.75 1.27
N ARG A 174 8.74 -16.55 0.13
CA ARG A 174 9.42 -16.33 -1.14
C ARG A 174 9.59 -14.84 -1.40
N ASN A 175 10.74 -14.47 -1.90
CA ASN A 175 10.92 -13.15 -2.48
C ASN A 175 10.05 -13.01 -3.72
N VAL A 176 9.45 -11.84 -3.92
CA VAL A 176 8.42 -11.66 -4.94
C VAL A 176 8.65 -10.43 -5.80
N LEU A 177 8.29 -10.56 -7.06
CA LEU A 177 8.05 -9.42 -7.94
C LEU A 177 6.64 -8.88 -7.72
N ASN A 178 6.52 -7.58 -7.87
CA ASN A 178 5.23 -6.90 -7.93
C ASN A 178 5.22 -5.90 -9.07
N ALA A 179 4.08 -5.75 -9.70
CA ALA A 179 3.82 -4.77 -10.74
C ALA A 179 2.58 -3.95 -10.37
N THR A 180 2.62 -2.68 -10.70
CA THR A 180 1.49 -1.76 -10.59
C THR A 180 1.37 -0.99 -11.87
N PHE A 181 0.18 -0.79 -12.38
CA PHE A 181 -0.07 0.16 -13.45
C PHE A 181 -1.44 0.79 -13.29
N GLY A 182 -1.59 1.98 -13.84
CA GLY A 182 -2.85 2.69 -13.70
C GLY A 182 -2.82 4.06 -14.33
N ALA A 183 -3.88 4.80 -14.05
CA ALA A 183 -4.00 6.18 -14.49
C ALA A 183 -4.75 7.02 -13.46
N THR A 184 -4.46 8.31 -13.45
CA THR A 184 -5.23 9.31 -12.72
C THR A 184 -5.83 10.31 -13.70
N TYR A 185 -7.01 10.82 -13.37
CA TYR A 185 -7.69 11.90 -14.06
C TYR A 185 -7.89 13.07 -13.10
N ARG A 186 -7.29 14.21 -13.42
CA ARG A 186 -7.46 15.46 -12.67
C ARG A 186 -8.77 16.10 -13.08
N ILE A 187 -9.79 16.00 -12.22
CA ILE A 187 -11.12 16.55 -12.45
C ILE A 187 -11.03 18.09 -12.48
N ASP A 188 -10.36 18.65 -11.46
CA ASP A 188 -10.11 20.08 -11.30
C ASP A 188 -8.82 20.36 -10.52
N ALA A 189 -8.66 21.57 -9.97
CA ALA A 189 -7.49 21.96 -9.20
C ALA A 189 -7.41 21.26 -7.83
N ARG A 190 -8.48 20.63 -7.35
CA ARG A 190 -8.58 20.01 -6.03
C ARG A 190 -8.80 18.51 -6.10
N ASP A 191 -9.50 18.03 -7.11
CA ASP A 191 -10.00 16.66 -7.18
C ASP A 191 -9.29 15.85 -8.26
N THR A 192 -8.83 14.67 -7.87
CA THR A 192 -8.22 13.69 -8.78
C THR A 192 -8.88 12.32 -8.52
N LEU A 193 -9.32 11.67 -9.57
CA LEU A 193 -9.78 10.30 -9.58
C LEU A 193 -8.71 9.41 -10.17
N GLY A 194 -8.53 8.20 -9.66
CA GLY A 194 -7.54 7.28 -10.18
C GLY A 194 -8.01 5.83 -10.14
N LEU A 195 -7.46 5.05 -11.06
CA LEU A 195 -7.63 3.62 -11.15
C LEU A 195 -6.24 2.98 -11.20
N ALA A 196 -6.02 1.96 -10.38
CA ALA A 196 -4.79 1.19 -10.36
C ALA A 196 -5.08 -0.30 -10.39
N TYR A 197 -4.21 -1.06 -11.03
CA TYR A 197 -4.14 -2.50 -10.95
C TYR A 197 -2.81 -2.88 -10.32
N ASP A 198 -2.89 -3.76 -9.35
CA ASP A 198 -1.75 -4.28 -8.61
C ASP A 198 -1.67 -5.78 -8.75
N GLN A 199 -0.47 -6.29 -9.05
CA GLN A 199 -0.16 -7.69 -9.06
C GLN A 199 1.11 -7.98 -8.26
N ARG A 200 1.11 -9.09 -7.54
CA ARG A 200 2.25 -9.58 -6.80
C ARG A 200 2.29 -11.10 -6.86
N ASP A 201 3.48 -11.64 -7.10
CA ASP A 201 3.70 -13.08 -7.05
C ASP A 201 3.29 -13.66 -5.68
N ARG A 202 3.03 -14.96 -5.66
CA ARG A 202 2.74 -15.70 -4.43
C ARG A 202 3.91 -15.64 -3.46
N VAL A 203 3.62 -15.26 -2.23
CA VAL A 203 4.62 -15.14 -1.15
C VAL A 203 4.90 -16.50 -0.49
N VAL A 204 3.92 -17.38 -0.44
CA VAL A 204 4.03 -18.71 0.14
C VAL A 204 4.02 -19.76 -0.96
N SER A 205 4.85 -20.81 -0.85
CA SER A 205 4.86 -21.92 -1.79
C SER A 205 3.49 -22.59 -1.85
N GLY A 206 2.92 -22.69 -3.07
CA GLY A 206 1.57 -23.20 -3.28
C GLY A 206 0.45 -22.25 -2.83
N GLY A 207 0.74 -21.03 -2.39
CA GLY A 207 -0.24 -19.97 -2.15
C GLY A 207 -0.75 -19.37 -3.46
N ALA A 208 -1.66 -18.41 -3.34
CA ALA A 208 -2.20 -17.63 -4.47
C ALA A 208 -1.38 -16.34 -4.70
N GLU A 209 -1.49 -15.81 -5.89
CA GLU A 209 -1.00 -14.48 -6.26
C GLU A 209 -1.96 -13.42 -5.73
N LEU A 210 -1.46 -12.21 -5.54
CA LEU A 210 -2.30 -11.05 -5.26
C LEU A 210 -2.59 -10.34 -6.58
N SER A 211 -3.86 -10.06 -6.83
CA SER A 211 -4.31 -9.27 -7.96
C SER A 211 -5.48 -8.38 -7.52
N GLU A 212 -5.33 -7.06 -7.64
CA GLU A 212 -6.30 -6.09 -7.12
C GLU A 212 -6.52 -4.94 -8.09
N VAL A 213 -7.77 -4.50 -8.19
CA VAL A 213 -8.15 -3.25 -8.84
C VAL A 213 -8.59 -2.26 -7.79
N THR A 214 -7.99 -1.08 -7.79
CA THR A 214 -8.31 0.01 -6.85
C THR A 214 -8.79 1.24 -7.58
N LEU A 215 -9.99 1.69 -7.23
CA LEU A 215 -10.51 3.01 -7.56
C LEU A 215 -10.22 3.94 -6.38
N PHE A 216 -9.65 5.12 -6.62
CA PHE A 216 -9.40 6.08 -5.56
C PHE A 216 -9.73 7.51 -5.99
N TRP A 217 -10.11 8.31 -5.01
CA TRP A 217 -10.36 9.73 -5.15
C TRP A 217 -9.54 10.49 -4.12
N SER A 218 -8.78 11.49 -4.58
CA SER A 218 -7.97 12.37 -3.76
C SER A 218 -8.47 13.80 -3.88
N ARG A 219 -8.60 14.50 -2.74
CA ARG A 219 -9.05 15.88 -2.68
C ARG A 219 -8.11 16.74 -1.86
N GLN A 220 -7.68 17.85 -2.46
CA GLN A 220 -7.07 18.96 -1.73
C GLN A 220 -8.20 19.79 -1.09
N VAL A 221 -8.46 19.55 0.20
CA VAL A 221 -9.57 20.20 0.93
C VAL A 221 -9.32 21.70 1.03
N ASP A 222 -8.10 22.06 1.45
CA ASP A 222 -7.58 23.44 1.46
C ASP A 222 -6.05 23.42 1.28
N ARG A 223 -5.34 24.50 1.62
CA ARG A 223 -3.88 24.58 1.44
C ARG A 223 -3.09 23.61 2.28
N ALA A 224 -3.61 23.22 3.44
CA ALA A 224 -2.95 22.36 4.41
C ALA A 224 -3.52 20.93 4.43
N TRP A 225 -4.83 20.76 4.20
CA TRP A 225 -5.52 19.50 4.35
C TRP A 225 -5.72 18.78 3.02
N LYS A 226 -5.38 17.50 3.01
CA LYS A 226 -5.61 16.58 1.90
C LYS A 226 -6.35 15.35 2.39
N SER A 227 -7.36 14.91 1.66
CA SER A 227 -8.09 13.66 1.93
C SER A 227 -7.98 12.71 0.76
N GLN A 228 -8.12 11.42 1.04
CA GLN A 228 -8.20 10.37 0.04
C GLN A 228 -9.17 9.29 0.50
N ALA A 229 -10.01 8.83 -0.43
CA ALA A 229 -10.85 7.65 -0.27
C ALA A 229 -10.52 6.65 -1.36
N TYR A 230 -10.66 5.36 -1.07
CA TYR A 230 -10.49 4.32 -2.06
C TYR A 230 -11.44 3.15 -1.82
N PHE A 231 -11.67 2.39 -2.89
CA PHE A 231 -12.32 1.10 -2.88
C PHE A 231 -11.51 0.14 -3.73
N LEU A 232 -11.28 -1.07 -3.26
CA LEU A 232 -10.57 -2.12 -3.97
C LEU A 232 -11.41 -3.37 -4.10
N VAL A 233 -11.14 -4.14 -5.16
CA VAL A 233 -11.67 -5.48 -5.38
C VAL A 233 -10.49 -6.39 -5.70
N GLY A 234 -10.40 -7.51 -5.00
CA GLY A 234 -9.46 -8.59 -5.29
C GLY A 234 -9.99 -9.48 -6.42
N MET A 235 -9.07 -10.03 -7.18
CA MET A 235 -9.36 -10.90 -8.33
C MET A 235 -8.78 -12.30 -8.18
N GLU A 236 -7.93 -12.50 -7.16
CA GLU A 236 -7.24 -13.76 -6.87
C GLU A 236 -7.30 -14.07 -5.37
N ASP A 237 -7.19 -15.32 -5.01
CA ASP A 237 -7.25 -15.79 -3.62
C ASP A 237 -6.14 -15.23 -2.70
N GLY A 238 -5.11 -14.61 -3.26
CA GLY A 238 -4.08 -13.87 -2.50
C GLY A 238 -4.51 -12.49 -2.03
N SER A 239 -5.64 -12.01 -2.52
CA SER A 239 -6.23 -10.70 -2.24
C SER A 239 -7.46 -10.82 -1.34
N PRO A 240 -7.85 -9.75 -0.62
CA PRO A 240 -9.20 -9.68 -0.04
C PRO A 240 -10.25 -9.64 -1.16
N ASP A 241 -11.47 -10.06 -0.89
CA ASP A 241 -12.57 -9.98 -1.86
C ASP A 241 -12.88 -8.51 -2.18
N TRP A 242 -12.86 -7.67 -1.15
CA TRP A 242 -12.96 -6.23 -1.26
C TRP A 242 -12.32 -5.48 -0.09
N GLY A 243 -12.10 -4.19 -0.27
CA GLY A 243 -11.63 -3.31 0.79
C GLY A 243 -11.91 -1.84 0.48
N ALA A 244 -11.89 -1.02 1.52
CA ALA A 244 -12.09 0.41 1.41
C ALA A 244 -11.25 1.16 2.45
N GLY A 245 -11.00 2.43 2.19
CA GLY A 245 -10.31 3.26 3.17
C GLY A 245 -10.50 4.74 2.95
N LEU A 246 -10.25 5.47 4.03
CA LEU A 246 -10.28 6.92 4.05
C LEU A 246 -9.06 7.43 4.80
N SER A 247 -8.40 8.44 4.28
CA SER A 247 -7.28 9.08 4.96
C SER A 247 -7.36 10.60 4.91
N LEU A 248 -6.74 11.23 5.90
CA LEU A 248 -6.62 12.67 6.02
C LEU A 248 -5.17 13.01 6.40
N ALA A 249 -4.59 14.02 5.76
CA ALA A 249 -3.25 14.48 6.03
C ALA A 249 -3.22 16.00 6.14
N TYR A 250 -2.39 16.49 7.06
CA TYR A 250 -2.10 17.90 7.27
C TYR A 250 -0.66 18.21 6.89
N ALA A 251 -0.47 19.24 6.09
CA ALA A 251 0.82 19.76 5.66
C ALA A 251 1.17 21.02 6.44
N PHE A 252 2.39 21.07 6.99
CA PHE A 252 2.87 22.19 7.82
C PHE A 252 3.56 23.26 7.00
#